data_c49ef259c985b5aa72b018ff2ecd7f46
#
_entry.id   c49ef259c985b5aa72b018ff2ecd7f46
#
_cell.length_a   1.000
_cell.length_b   1.000
_cell.length_c   1.000
_cell.angle_alpha   90.00
_cell.angle_beta   90.00
_cell.angle_gamma   90.00
#
_symmetry.space_group_name_H-M   'P 1'
#
loop_
_entity.id
_entity.type
_entity.pdbx_description
1 polymer ?
#
loop_
_entity_poly.entity_id
_entity_poly.type
_entity_poly.pdbx_seq_one_letter_code
_entity_poly.pdbx_strand_id
1 'polypeptide(L)'
;MIAGMSPHLDPDAYVFCKVAEAASGARLHDRALATFNDAEDQTLILPLAVASEAGLATDLPMRRITLAVHSALDGVGLNAAVATALAEAGIPCNMVAAYHHDHAFVPASQAEKALTLLQSRARIAAAEMTKGTAP
;
A
#
# COMPACT_ATOMS: atom_id res chain seq x y z
N MET A 1 -12.96 6.93 -10.74
CA MET A 1 -11.64 6.67 -10.13
C MET A 1 -11.42 5.21 -9.81
N ILE A 2 -12.23 4.61 -8.97
CA ILE A 2 -12.12 3.18 -8.67
C ILE A 2 -12.31 2.32 -9.92
N ALA A 3 -13.18 2.74 -10.83
CA ALA A 3 -13.44 2.01 -12.08
C ALA A 3 -12.20 1.83 -12.95
N GLY A 4 -11.29 2.79 -12.96
CA GLY A 4 -10.05 2.72 -13.73
C GLY A 4 -8.90 2.04 -12.98
N MET A 5 -9.14 1.62 -11.75
CA MET A 5 -8.13 1.00 -10.92
C MET A 5 -7.89 -0.44 -11.31
N SER A 6 -6.62 -0.81 -11.42
CA SER A 6 -6.20 -2.20 -11.65
C SER A 6 -5.24 -2.57 -10.52
N PRO A 7 -5.73 -3.23 -9.45
CA PRO A 7 -4.88 -3.54 -8.31
C PRO A 7 -3.96 -4.73 -8.60
N HIS A 8 -2.69 -4.58 -8.24
CA HIS A 8 -1.66 -5.61 -8.38
C HIS A 8 -1.04 -5.91 -7.03
N LEU A 9 -1.07 -7.16 -6.62
CA LEU A 9 -0.48 -7.59 -5.37
C LEU A 9 0.99 -7.96 -5.58
N ASP A 10 1.88 -7.25 -4.88
CA ASP A 10 3.31 -7.55 -4.86
C ASP A 10 3.52 -8.91 -4.18
N PRO A 11 4.29 -9.83 -4.78
CA PRO A 11 4.52 -11.14 -4.16
C PRO A 11 5.35 -11.09 -2.90
N ASP A 12 6.11 -10.02 -2.66
CA ASP A 12 6.97 -9.90 -1.51
C ASP A 12 6.25 -9.33 -0.30
N ALA A 13 6.72 -9.69 0.89
CA ALA A 13 6.24 -9.14 2.14
C ALA A 13 7.21 -8.06 2.63
N TYR A 14 6.67 -7.07 3.33
CA TYR A 14 7.40 -5.93 3.86
C TYR A 14 7.03 -5.70 5.31
N VAL A 15 7.89 -5.00 6.04
CA VAL A 15 7.59 -4.53 7.39
C VAL A 15 7.94 -3.05 7.50
N PHE A 16 7.15 -2.34 8.30
CA PHE A 16 7.42 -0.95 8.64
C PHE A 16 8.32 -0.95 9.88
N CYS A 17 9.50 -0.37 9.74
CA CYS A 17 10.51 -0.35 10.80
C CYS A 17 10.87 1.08 11.14
N LYS A 18 11.31 1.31 12.38
CA LYS A 18 11.89 2.59 12.77
C LYS A 18 13.36 2.40 13.12
N VAL A 19 14.17 3.38 12.77
CA VAL A 19 15.61 3.37 13.03
C VAL A 19 15.98 4.70 13.66
N ALA A 20 16.39 4.66 14.92
CA ALA A 20 16.74 5.87 15.66
C ALA A 20 18.16 6.36 15.34
N GLU A 21 19.05 5.46 14.95
CA GLU A 21 20.45 5.78 14.70
C GLU A 21 20.75 5.96 13.23
N ALA A 22 21.37 7.08 12.90
CA ALA A 22 21.72 7.42 11.53
C ALA A 22 22.59 6.36 10.84
N ALA A 23 23.53 5.73 11.58
CA ALA A 23 24.41 4.71 11.02
C ALA A 23 23.64 3.48 10.57
N SER A 24 22.70 2.99 11.39
CA SER A 24 21.85 1.85 11.04
C SER A 24 20.93 2.20 9.89
N GLY A 25 20.33 3.39 9.93
CA GLY A 25 19.46 3.87 8.84
C GLY A 25 20.20 3.98 7.53
N ALA A 26 21.44 4.47 7.54
CA ALA A 26 22.25 4.61 6.31
C ALA A 26 22.51 3.26 5.63
N ARG A 27 22.76 2.21 6.41
CA ARG A 27 23.02 0.88 5.83
C ARG A 27 21.78 0.23 5.25
N LEU A 28 20.62 0.48 5.86
CA LEU A 28 19.36 -0.12 5.45
C LEU A 28 18.63 0.73 4.40
N HIS A 29 18.97 2.01 4.32
CA HIS A 29 18.32 2.97 3.44
C HIS A 29 18.31 2.49 1.97
N ASP A 30 19.44 2.00 1.48
CA ASP A 30 19.57 1.57 0.09
C ASP A 30 18.79 0.29 -0.23
N ARG A 31 18.39 -0.45 0.81
CA ARG A 31 17.62 -1.68 0.66
C ARG A 31 16.14 -1.47 0.97
N ALA A 32 15.76 -0.27 1.37
CA ALA A 32 14.37 0.06 1.70
C ALA A 32 13.54 0.32 0.46
N LEU A 33 12.30 -0.13 0.49
CA LEU A 33 11.32 0.22 -0.54
C LEU A 33 10.95 1.70 -0.44
N ALA A 34 10.83 2.22 0.79
CA ALA A 34 10.50 3.61 1.04
C ALA A 34 11.07 4.04 2.40
N THR A 35 11.29 5.33 2.53
CA THR A 35 11.78 5.93 3.78
C THR A 35 10.98 7.18 4.07
N PHE A 36 10.84 7.47 5.36
CA PHE A 36 10.21 8.72 5.79
C PHE A 36 10.92 9.23 7.04
N ASN A 37 11.36 10.48 6.98
CA ASN A 37 12.01 11.12 8.13
C ASN A 37 10.93 11.67 9.07
N ASP A 38 10.79 11.00 10.19
CA ASP A 38 9.89 11.44 11.25
C ASP A 38 10.63 12.33 12.23
N ALA A 39 9.90 13.03 13.09
CA ALA A 39 10.52 13.96 14.03
C ALA A 39 11.49 13.27 15.02
N GLU A 40 11.19 12.04 15.38
CA GLU A 40 11.94 11.29 16.39
C GLU A 40 12.90 10.27 15.80
N ASP A 41 12.55 9.70 14.65
CA ASP A 41 13.33 8.64 14.02
C ASP A 41 13.04 8.58 12.53
N GLN A 42 13.66 7.63 11.84
CA GLN A 42 13.39 7.37 10.42
C GLN A 42 12.56 6.10 10.29
N THR A 43 11.48 6.18 9.52
CA THR A 43 10.68 5.02 9.15
C THR A 43 11.25 4.42 7.86
N LEU A 44 11.43 3.12 7.85
CA LEU A 44 11.83 2.36 6.67
C LEU A 44 10.78 1.31 6.38
N ILE A 45 10.39 1.19 5.11
CA ILE A 45 9.61 0.04 4.65
C ILE A 45 10.61 -0.91 4.03
N LEU A 46 10.87 -2.03 4.71
CA LEU A 46 11.91 -2.98 4.32
C LEU A 46 11.31 -4.30 3.85
N PRO A 47 11.93 -4.97 2.86
CA PRO A 47 11.60 -6.37 2.62
C PRO A 47 11.75 -7.17 3.91
N LEU A 48 10.83 -8.11 4.13
CA LEU A 48 10.78 -8.91 5.37
C LEU A 48 12.12 -9.58 5.66
N ALA A 49 12.75 -10.15 4.65
CA ALA A 49 14.04 -10.82 4.81
C ALA A 49 15.14 -9.86 5.28
N VAL A 50 15.16 -8.64 4.75
CA VAL A 50 16.14 -7.63 5.13
C VAL A 50 15.95 -7.21 6.59
N ALA A 51 14.72 -6.99 7.01
CA ALA A 51 14.41 -6.64 8.40
C ALA A 51 14.80 -7.76 9.35
N SER A 52 14.53 -9.01 8.97
CA SER A 52 14.88 -10.19 9.76
C SER A 52 16.40 -10.31 9.94
N GLU A 53 17.16 -10.14 8.87
CA GLU A 53 18.63 -10.16 8.92
C GLU A 53 19.19 -9.06 9.82
N ALA A 54 18.53 -7.90 9.84
CA ALA A 54 18.97 -6.76 10.65
C ALA A 54 18.53 -6.86 12.12
N GLY A 55 17.80 -7.91 12.50
CA GLY A 55 17.32 -8.09 13.87
C GLY A 55 16.18 -7.17 14.24
N LEU A 56 15.47 -6.62 13.26
CA LEU A 56 14.34 -5.74 13.50
C LEU A 56 13.05 -6.55 13.68
N ALA A 57 12.04 -5.96 14.29
CA ALA A 57 10.76 -6.61 14.53
C ALA A 57 10.08 -6.98 13.21
N THR A 58 9.57 -8.22 13.11
CA THR A 58 8.90 -8.73 11.92
C THR A 58 7.52 -9.33 12.23
N ASP A 59 6.92 -8.89 13.33
CA ASP A 59 5.66 -9.45 13.83
C ASP A 59 4.42 -8.98 13.08
N LEU A 60 4.53 -7.94 12.25
CA LEU A 60 3.43 -7.46 11.44
C LEU A 60 3.86 -7.33 9.97
N PRO A 61 4.01 -8.47 9.26
CA PRO A 61 4.33 -8.40 7.85
C PRO A 61 3.15 -7.88 7.04
N MET A 62 3.47 -7.03 6.07
CA MET A 62 2.50 -6.39 5.20
C MET A 62 2.77 -6.81 3.75
N ARG A 63 1.76 -6.72 2.91
CA ARG A 63 1.94 -6.87 1.47
C ARG A 63 1.40 -5.62 0.78
N ARG A 64 2.02 -5.28 -0.33
CA ARG A 64 1.71 -4.07 -1.06
C ARG A 64 0.76 -4.37 -2.22
N ILE A 65 -0.34 -3.63 -2.27
CA ILE A 65 -1.22 -3.62 -3.44
C ILE A 65 -0.99 -2.30 -4.15
N THR A 66 -0.45 -2.36 -5.36
CA THR A 66 -0.23 -1.19 -6.20
C THR A 66 -1.49 -0.93 -7.02
N LEU A 67 -1.97 0.30 -6.96
CA LEU A 67 -3.15 0.71 -7.70
C LEU A 67 -2.67 1.24 -9.06
N ALA A 68 -2.79 0.39 -10.08
CA ALA A 68 -2.27 0.68 -11.42
C ALA A 68 -3.21 1.60 -12.19
N VAL A 69 -3.44 2.77 -11.63
CA VAL A 69 -4.12 3.87 -12.28
C VAL A 69 -3.21 5.08 -12.18
N HIS A 70 -3.09 5.84 -13.26
CA HIS A 70 -2.26 7.03 -13.24
C HIS A 70 -3.00 8.11 -12.44
N SER A 71 -2.51 8.37 -11.23
CA SER A 71 -3.10 9.32 -10.30
C SER A 71 -2.13 10.46 -10.02
N ALA A 72 -2.59 11.70 -10.21
CA ALA A 72 -1.80 12.87 -9.85
C ALA A 72 -1.79 13.05 -8.33
N LEU A 73 -0.72 13.64 -7.80
CA LEU A 73 -0.60 13.89 -6.35
C LEU A 73 -1.71 14.80 -5.81
N ASP A 74 -2.27 15.66 -6.66
CA ASP A 74 -3.39 16.52 -6.30
C ASP A 74 -4.75 15.93 -6.66
N GLY A 75 -4.80 14.68 -7.11
CA GLY A 75 -6.04 13.97 -7.39
C GLY A 75 -6.85 13.73 -6.12
N VAL A 76 -8.16 13.72 -6.25
CA VAL A 76 -9.07 13.62 -5.13
C VAL A 76 -9.85 12.32 -5.17
N GLY A 77 -9.86 11.60 -4.05
CA GLY A 77 -10.85 10.56 -3.77
C GLY A 77 -10.41 9.12 -3.95
N LEU A 78 -9.39 8.80 -4.76
CA LEU A 78 -9.00 7.40 -4.96
C LEU A 78 -8.54 6.75 -3.66
N ASN A 79 -7.60 7.40 -2.94
CA ASN A 79 -7.08 6.85 -1.69
C ASN A 79 -8.18 6.72 -0.64
N ALA A 80 -9.07 7.70 -0.56
CA ALA A 80 -10.19 7.66 0.37
C ALA A 80 -11.14 6.51 0.04
N ALA A 81 -11.44 6.30 -1.24
CA ALA A 81 -12.34 5.23 -1.67
C ALA A 81 -11.76 3.84 -1.37
N VAL A 82 -10.46 3.65 -1.64
CA VAL A 82 -9.78 2.39 -1.36
C VAL A 82 -9.71 2.13 0.14
N ALA A 83 -9.30 3.13 0.91
CA ALA A 83 -9.19 3.00 2.37
C ALA A 83 -10.56 2.71 3.00
N THR A 84 -11.61 3.36 2.52
CA THR A 84 -12.98 3.13 3.01
C THR A 84 -13.44 1.70 2.71
N ALA A 85 -13.21 1.22 1.49
CA ALA A 85 -13.59 -0.14 1.11
C ALA A 85 -12.90 -1.19 2.00
N LEU A 86 -11.62 -1.01 2.26
CA LEU A 86 -10.87 -1.94 3.12
C LEU A 86 -11.31 -1.83 4.57
N ALA A 87 -11.54 -0.62 5.06
CA ALA A 87 -12.00 -0.40 6.43
C ALA A 87 -13.37 -1.05 6.69
N GLU A 88 -14.29 -0.95 5.74
CA GLU A 88 -15.60 -1.59 5.83
C GLU A 88 -15.50 -3.11 5.93
N ALA A 89 -14.45 -3.69 5.35
CA ALA A 89 -14.19 -5.12 5.43
C ALA A 89 -13.34 -5.52 6.64
N GLY A 90 -12.99 -4.56 7.50
CA GLY A 90 -12.18 -4.81 8.68
C GLY A 90 -10.71 -5.06 8.38
N ILE A 91 -10.21 -4.58 7.25
CA ILE A 91 -8.82 -4.77 6.83
C ILE A 91 -8.03 -3.48 7.11
N PRO A 92 -7.03 -3.54 8.01
CA PRO A 92 -6.15 -2.39 8.21
C PRO A 92 -5.44 -2.02 6.92
N CYS A 93 -5.31 -0.73 6.63
CA CYS A 93 -4.71 -0.27 5.39
C CYS A 93 -3.85 0.96 5.66
N ASN A 94 -2.62 0.93 5.15
CA ASN A 94 -1.72 2.06 5.19
C ASN A 94 -1.44 2.51 3.76
N MET A 95 -1.94 3.69 3.40
CA MET A 95 -1.78 4.22 2.06
C MET A 95 -0.47 4.97 1.94
N VAL A 96 0.25 4.72 0.85
CA VAL A 96 1.45 5.48 0.49
C VAL A 96 1.25 6.00 -0.92
N ALA A 97 1.16 7.32 -1.05
CA ALA A 97 1.05 7.98 -2.35
C ALA A 97 2.45 8.24 -2.89
N ALA A 98 2.81 7.54 -3.96
CA ALA A 98 4.05 7.82 -4.68
C ALA A 98 3.75 8.74 -5.86
N TYR A 99 4.79 9.14 -6.59
CA TYR A 99 4.63 10.12 -7.66
C TYR A 99 3.69 9.63 -8.76
N HIS A 100 3.82 8.36 -9.17
CA HIS A 100 3.03 7.81 -10.28
C HIS A 100 1.87 6.93 -9.85
N HIS A 101 2.01 6.23 -8.73
CA HIS A 101 1.02 5.25 -8.29
C HIS A 101 0.80 5.34 -6.79
N ASP A 102 -0.41 5.00 -6.37
CA ASP A 102 -0.73 4.83 -4.96
C ASP A 102 -0.57 3.37 -4.58
N HIS A 103 -0.15 3.14 -3.34
CA HIS A 103 0.09 1.80 -2.82
C HIS A 103 -0.67 1.62 -1.51
N ALA A 104 -1.33 0.49 -1.37
CA ALA A 104 -2.01 0.10 -0.14
C ALA A 104 -1.22 -1.03 0.52
N PHE A 105 -0.75 -0.80 1.75
CA PHE A 105 -0.09 -1.84 2.53
C PHE A 105 -1.11 -2.43 3.50
N VAL A 106 -1.32 -3.73 3.40
CA VAL A 106 -2.29 -4.47 4.21
C VAL A 106 -1.59 -5.63 4.90
N PRO A 107 -2.11 -6.14 6.04
CA PRO A 107 -1.51 -7.31 6.68
C PRO A 107 -1.39 -8.47 5.71
N ALA A 108 -0.25 -9.16 5.71
CA ALA A 108 0.00 -10.25 4.79
C ALA A 108 -1.08 -11.34 4.85
N SER A 109 -1.62 -11.61 6.04
CA SER A 109 -2.67 -12.60 6.24
C SER A 109 -4.00 -12.24 5.58
N GLN A 110 -4.20 -10.96 5.23
CA GLN A 110 -5.44 -10.46 4.64
C GLN A 110 -5.24 -9.94 3.21
N ALA A 111 -4.04 -10.11 2.66
CA ALA A 111 -3.68 -9.51 1.37
C ALA A 111 -4.52 -10.05 0.21
N GLU A 112 -4.74 -11.36 0.15
CA GLU A 112 -5.55 -11.95 -0.92
C GLU A 112 -7.02 -11.49 -0.84
N LYS A 113 -7.55 -11.41 0.37
CA LYS A 113 -8.91 -10.91 0.60
C LYS A 113 -9.03 -9.45 0.17
N ALA A 114 -8.03 -8.63 0.51
CA ALA A 114 -7.99 -7.22 0.13
C ALA A 114 -7.94 -7.07 -1.39
N LEU A 115 -7.09 -7.85 -2.06
CA LEU A 115 -6.98 -7.81 -3.53
C LEU A 115 -8.32 -8.15 -4.19
N THR A 116 -8.94 -9.23 -3.76
CA THR A 116 -10.23 -9.68 -4.31
C THR A 116 -11.31 -8.61 -4.12
N LEU A 117 -11.34 -7.99 -2.94
CA LEU A 117 -12.29 -6.92 -2.66
C LEU A 117 -12.09 -5.73 -3.60
N LEU A 118 -10.87 -5.28 -3.77
CA LEU A 118 -10.60 -4.12 -4.63
C LEU A 118 -10.86 -4.43 -6.11
N GLN A 119 -10.53 -5.64 -6.58
CA GLN A 119 -10.86 -6.07 -7.93
C GLN A 119 -12.37 -6.08 -8.15
N SER A 120 -13.13 -6.58 -7.18
CA SER A 120 -14.59 -6.61 -7.23
C SER A 120 -15.18 -5.20 -7.29
N ARG A 121 -14.69 -4.29 -6.44
CA ARG A 121 -15.17 -2.90 -6.42
C ARG A 121 -14.87 -2.19 -7.74
N ALA A 122 -13.71 -2.44 -8.34
CA ALA A 122 -13.35 -1.86 -9.63
C ALA A 122 -14.28 -2.36 -10.74
N ARG A 123 -14.62 -3.65 -10.75
CA ARG A 123 -15.56 -4.21 -11.73
C ARG A 123 -16.96 -3.67 -11.58
N ILE A 124 -17.45 -3.56 -10.34
CA ILE A 124 -18.79 -3.01 -10.06
C ILE A 124 -18.87 -1.56 -10.50
N ALA A 125 -17.87 -0.76 -10.16
CA ALA A 125 -17.83 0.65 -10.54
C ALA A 125 -17.78 0.83 -12.06
N ALA A 126 -17.02 -0.02 -12.78
CA ALA A 126 -16.96 0.02 -14.22
C ALA A 126 -18.32 -0.32 -14.85
N ALA A 127 -19.02 -1.32 -14.32
CA ALA A 127 -20.35 -1.70 -14.79
C ALA A 127 -21.36 -0.57 -14.57
N GLU A 128 -21.31 0.09 -13.42
CA GLU A 128 -22.16 1.23 -13.11
C GLU A 128 -21.89 2.43 -14.03
N MET A 129 -20.63 2.69 -14.34
CA MET A 129 -20.27 3.75 -15.29
C MET A 129 -20.82 3.47 -16.68
N THR A 130 -20.74 2.22 -17.14
CA THR A 130 -21.28 1.80 -18.44
C THR A 130 -22.79 2.00 -18.48
N LYS A 131 -23.51 1.64 -17.41
CA LYS A 131 -24.94 1.86 -17.30
C LYS A 131 -25.30 3.34 -17.25
N GLY A 132 -24.49 4.13 -16.52
CA GLY A 132 -24.69 5.55 -16.37
C GLY A 132 -24.48 6.35 -17.65
N THR A 133 -23.71 5.80 -18.61
CA THR A 133 -23.45 6.46 -19.90
C THR A 133 -24.44 6.03 -20.99
N ALA A 134 -25.29 5.06 -20.73
CA ALA A 134 -26.32 4.64 -21.67
C ALA A 134 -27.38 5.75 -21.82
N PRO A 135 -27.78 6.11 -23.03
CA PRO A 135 -28.81 7.13 -23.25
C PRO A 135 -30.19 6.69 -22.72
#